data_4f5e31e09257293bfa4c6d9671f782f6
#
_entry.id   4f5e31e09257293bfa4c6d9671f782f6
#
_cell.length_a   1.000
_cell.length_b   1.000
_cell.length_c   1.000
_cell.angle_alpha   90.00
_cell.angle_beta   90.00
_cell.angle_gamma   90.00
#
_symmetry.space_group_name_H-M   'P 1'
#
loop_
_entity.id
_entity.type
_entity.pdbx_description
1 polymer ?
#
loop_
_entity_poly.entity_id
_entity_poly.type
_entity_poly.pdbx_seq_one_letter_code
_entity_poly.pdbx_strand_id
1 'polypeptide(L)'
;MPTVPSSFVPQADMQGGGEVPLQAPGVEPVRNLAADQQVQLGQAMTRAGNVAWNVGSNIQDHIDESGAKAADVQFLQSTQQLLNGKNGYFNQEGKNAETNFQATNEAMLQTANSISDSLPNETQKQMFKQAAARNLLSFQGQVLDHRNKQARVYALNESEARATEYAGQAAQNWDSIGKKDEAGNPIGKYSVALGVVDVETSHIGQLLGYAQDSEQMKALKQKFNGITA
;
A
#
# COMPACT_ATOMS: atom_id res chain seq x y z
N MET A 1 16.34 -63.30 -16.48
CA MET A 1 16.69 -62.29 -15.49
C MET A 1 16.98 -60.99 -16.24
N PRO A 2 16.20 -59.98 -16.11
CA PRO A 2 16.47 -58.70 -16.78
C PRO A 2 17.37 -57.83 -15.88
N THR A 3 18.47 -57.38 -16.46
CA THR A 3 19.43 -56.43 -15.90
C THR A 3 18.89 -55.01 -15.93
N VAL A 4 18.90 -54.38 -14.76
CA VAL A 4 18.53 -52.96 -14.60
C VAL A 4 19.69 -52.10 -15.07
N PRO A 5 19.51 -51.09 -15.98
CA PRO A 5 20.57 -50.19 -16.31
C PRO A 5 20.74 -49.15 -15.19
N SER A 6 21.99 -48.97 -14.77
CA SER A 6 22.43 -47.93 -13.83
C SER A 6 22.19 -46.54 -14.41
N SER A 7 21.49 -45.74 -13.63
CA SER A 7 21.25 -44.34 -13.94
C SER A 7 22.55 -43.52 -13.96
N PHE A 8 22.80 -42.89 -15.10
CA PHE A 8 23.83 -41.88 -15.27
C PHE A 8 23.43 -40.63 -14.48
N VAL A 9 24.19 -40.26 -13.47
CA VAL A 9 24.10 -38.98 -12.81
C VAL A 9 25.11 -38.05 -13.53
N PRO A 10 24.66 -36.98 -14.18
CA PRO A 10 25.63 -36.02 -14.71
C PRO A 10 26.21 -35.20 -13.54
N GLN A 11 27.53 -35.36 -13.33
CA GLN A 11 28.28 -34.40 -12.53
C GLN A 11 28.37 -33.09 -13.29
N ALA A 12 27.83 -32.02 -12.73
CA ALA A 12 28.08 -30.71 -13.25
C ALA A 12 29.46 -30.23 -12.79
N ASP A 13 30.39 -30.22 -13.71
CA ASP A 13 31.67 -29.52 -13.55
C ASP A 13 31.44 -28.02 -13.49
N MET A 14 31.66 -27.43 -12.33
CA MET A 14 31.76 -25.99 -12.16
C MET A 14 33.21 -25.58 -12.50
N GLN A 15 33.43 -25.20 -13.71
CA GLN A 15 34.67 -24.52 -14.08
C GLN A 15 34.40 -23.32 -14.99
N GLY A 16 34.61 -22.16 -14.43
CA GLY A 16 35.26 -21.02 -15.06
C GLY A 16 34.49 -20.21 -16.10
N GLY A 17 34.14 -19.03 -15.76
CA GLY A 17 34.46 -17.80 -16.44
C GLY A 17 34.01 -17.64 -17.89
N GLY A 18 33.11 -16.71 -18.12
CA GLY A 18 32.87 -16.17 -19.45
C GLY A 18 31.58 -15.34 -19.46
N GLU A 19 31.71 -14.05 -19.16
CA GLU A 19 30.68 -13.08 -19.46
C GLU A 19 30.43 -13.03 -20.96
N VAL A 20 29.24 -13.36 -21.41
CA VAL A 20 28.74 -13.00 -22.74
C VAL A 20 27.51 -12.15 -22.53
N PRO A 21 27.55 -10.85 -22.86
CA PRO A 21 26.36 -10.02 -22.80
C PRO A 21 25.45 -10.33 -23.98
N LEU A 22 24.43 -11.15 -23.78
CA LEU A 22 23.32 -11.25 -24.72
C LEU A 22 22.36 -10.09 -24.47
N GLN A 23 22.61 -9.01 -25.17
CA GLN A 23 21.69 -7.90 -25.33
C GLN A 23 20.60 -8.33 -26.30
N ALA A 24 19.45 -8.75 -25.78
CA ALA A 24 18.21 -8.87 -26.55
C ALA A 24 17.38 -7.62 -26.39
N PRO A 25 16.88 -7.00 -27.48
CA PRO A 25 16.10 -5.79 -27.38
C PRO A 25 14.68 -6.07 -26.91
N GLY A 26 14.28 -5.37 -25.86
CA GLY A 26 12.91 -4.86 -25.69
C GLY A 26 11.77 -5.86 -25.56
N VAL A 27 11.74 -6.64 -24.50
CA VAL A 27 10.46 -7.07 -23.92
C VAL A 27 10.54 -6.75 -22.44
N GLU A 28 9.88 -5.68 -22.01
CA GLU A 28 9.68 -5.46 -20.60
C GLU A 28 8.88 -6.66 -20.06
N PRO A 29 9.41 -7.42 -19.09
CA PRO A 29 8.61 -8.47 -18.47
C PRO A 29 7.49 -7.78 -17.73
N VAL A 30 6.27 -8.06 -18.13
CA VAL A 30 5.08 -7.78 -17.33
C VAL A 30 5.39 -8.36 -15.94
N ARG A 31 5.74 -7.50 -15.00
CA ARG A 31 6.00 -7.89 -13.61
C ARG A 31 4.71 -8.45 -13.07
N ASN A 32 4.67 -9.76 -12.95
CA ASN A 32 3.56 -10.47 -12.34
C ASN A 32 3.68 -10.22 -10.83
N LEU A 33 3.02 -9.19 -10.34
CA LEU A 33 3.06 -8.78 -8.92
C LEU A 33 2.78 -9.97 -7.98
N ALA A 34 1.95 -10.91 -8.43
CA ALA A 34 1.65 -12.14 -7.71
C ALA A 34 2.86 -13.08 -7.63
N ALA A 35 3.67 -13.16 -8.69
CA ALA A 35 4.88 -13.98 -8.70
C ALA A 35 5.98 -13.36 -7.83
N ASP A 36 6.15 -12.02 -7.88
CA ASP A 36 7.10 -11.31 -7.03
C ASP A 36 6.72 -11.40 -5.54
N GLN A 37 5.43 -11.37 -5.21
CA GLN A 37 4.96 -11.61 -3.85
C GLN A 37 5.19 -13.05 -3.40
N GLN A 38 5.00 -14.03 -4.26
CA GLN A 38 5.29 -15.44 -3.95
C GLN A 38 6.79 -15.69 -3.75
N VAL A 39 7.64 -15.03 -4.54
CA VAL A 39 9.11 -15.10 -4.38
C VAL A 39 9.55 -14.38 -3.09
N GLN A 40 8.96 -13.24 -2.76
CA GLN A 40 9.21 -12.54 -1.49
C GLN A 40 8.70 -13.35 -0.28
N LEU A 41 7.56 -14.02 -0.40
CA LEU A 41 7.05 -14.95 0.60
C LEU A 41 8.00 -16.14 0.78
N GLY A 42 8.47 -16.72 -0.31
CA GLY A 42 9.46 -17.80 -0.30
C GLY A 42 10.80 -17.38 0.30
N GLN A 43 11.27 -16.16 -0.02
CA GLN A 43 12.51 -15.60 0.56
C GLN A 43 12.35 -15.20 2.03
N ALA A 44 11.18 -14.69 2.44
CA ALA A 44 10.88 -14.44 3.85
C ALA A 44 10.80 -15.74 4.64
N MET A 45 10.22 -16.81 4.08
CA MET A 45 10.25 -18.17 4.66
C MET A 45 11.68 -18.72 4.75
N THR A 46 12.52 -18.50 3.74
CA THR A 46 13.92 -18.98 3.74
C THR A 46 14.77 -18.19 4.75
N ARG A 47 14.56 -16.89 4.89
CA ARG A 47 15.26 -16.05 5.89
C ARG A 47 14.77 -16.30 7.32
N ALA A 48 13.49 -16.63 7.54
CA ALA A 48 12.97 -17.07 8.83
C ALA A 48 13.52 -18.47 9.20
N GLY A 49 13.82 -19.32 8.21
CA GLY A 49 14.47 -20.62 8.43
C GLY A 49 15.94 -20.53 8.82
N ASN A 50 16.61 -19.41 8.51
CA ASN A 50 18.05 -19.19 8.84
C ASN A 50 18.30 -18.51 10.20
N VAL A 51 17.28 -18.19 10.97
CA VAL A 51 17.47 -17.91 12.39
C VAL A 51 17.78 -19.26 13.04
N ALA A 52 19.06 -19.43 13.42
CA ALA A 52 19.63 -20.65 13.96
C ALA A 52 18.74 -21.26 15.07
N TRP A 53 17.86 -22.14 14.67
CA TRP A 53 17.25 -23.08 15.54
C TRP A 53 18.32 -24.15 15.77
N ASN A 54 18.97 -24.12 16.92
CA ASN A 54 19.74 -25.26 17.40
C ASN A 54 18.75 -26.40 17.54
N VAL A 55 18.51 -27.10 16.45
CA VAL A 55 17.66 -28.28 16.42
C VAL A 55 18.46 -29.40 17.06
N GLY A 56 18.34 -29.49 18.38
CA GLY A 56 18.56 -30.78 19.01
C GLY A 56 17.64 -31.78 18.30
N SER A 57 18.15 -32.89 17.88
CA SER A 57 17.54 -33.92 17.01
C SER A 57 16.33 -34.64 17.67
N ASN A 58 15.40 -33.86 18.22
CA ASN A 58 14.20 -34.38 18.89
C ASN A 58 13.01 -34.28 17.91
N ILE A 59 12.35 -35.40 17.67
CA ILE A 59 11.17 -35.48 16.77
C ILE A 59 10.09 -34.46 17.19
N GLN A 60 9.96 -34.20 18.49
CA GLN A 60 9.00 -33.21 19.00
C GLN A 60 9.29 -31.79 18.51
N ASP A 61 10.57 -31.39 18.46
CA ASP A 61 10.96 -30.05 17.97
C ASP A 61 10.58 -29.88 16.50
N HIS A 62 10.73 -30.93 15.67
CA HIS A 62 10.31 -30.91 14.27
C HIS A 62 8.77 -30.84 14.12
N ILE A 63 8.02 -31.48 14.97
CA ILE A 63 6.55 -31.42 14.98
C ILE A 63 6.12 -30.01 15.37
N ASP A 64 6.73 -29.41 16.37
CA ASP A 64 6.40 -28.08 16.86
C ASP A 64 6.76 -26.99 15.83
N GLU A 65 7.92 -27.12 15.20
CA GLU A 65 8.33 -26.26 14.10
C GLU A 65 7.37 -26.35 12.91
N SER A 66 6.98 -27.57 12.53
CA SER A 66 6.04 -27.80 11.41
C SER A 66 4.65 -27.22 11.72
N GLY A 67 4.17 -27.39 12.96
CA GLY A 67 2.89 -26.82 13.40
C GLY A 67 2.89 -25.28 13.38
N ALA A 68 3.96 -24.69 13.90
CA ALA A 68 4.11 -23.22 13.89
C ALA A 68 4.22 -22.66 12.47
N LYS A 69 4.92 -23.32 11.55
CA LYS A 69 5.01 -22.94 10.13
C LYS A 69 3.66 -23.04 9.42
N ALA A 70 2.90 -24.09 9.67
CA ALA A 70 1.56 -24.25 9.11
C ALA A 70 0.63 -23.13 9.58
N ALA A 71 0.70 -22.76 10.85
CA ALA A 71 -0.04 -21.66 11.43
C ALA A 71 0.35 -20.30 10.80
N ASP A 72 1.65 -20.07 10.55
CA ASP A 72 2.13 -18.85 9.88
C ASP A 72 1.61 -18.77 8.45
N VAL A 73 1.64 -19.86 7.69
CA VAL A 73 1.04 -19.92 6.34
C VAL A 73 -0.45 -19.61 6.39
N GLN A 74 -1.19 -20.16 7.34
CA GLN A 74 -2.61 -19.88 7.52
C GLN A 74 -2.85 -18.39 7.83
N PHE A 75 -2.03 -17.79 8.69
CA PHE A 75 -2.11 -16.36 9.00
C PHE A 75 -1.86 -15.49 7.76
N LEU A 76 -0.80 -15.81 7.01
CA LEU A 76 -0.48 -15.10 5.78
C LEU A 76 -1.63 -15.16 4.76
N GLN A 77 -2.20 -16.35 4.53
CA GLN A 77 -3.31 -16.55 3.60
C GLN A 77 -4.57 -15.78 4.05
N SER A 78 -4.91 -15.88 5.33
CA SER A 78 -6.08 -15.17 5.89
C SER A 78 -5.91 -13.66 5.81
N THR A 79 -4.74 -13.15 6.14
CA THR A 79 -4.43 -11.72 6.05
C THR A 79 -4.43 -11.25 4.59
N GLN A 80 -3.86 -12.04 3.69
CA GLN A 80 -3.86 -11.72 2.26
C GLN A 80 -5.28 -11.67 1.69
N GLN A 81 -6.17 -12.56 2.12
CA GLN A 81 -7.58 -12.51 1.73
C GLN A 81 -8.30 -11.28 2.30
N LEU A 82 -8.02 -10.92 3.56
CA LEU A 82 -8.54 -9.70 4.20
C LEU A 82 -8.12 -8.44 3.45
N LEU A 83 -6.87 -8.38 2.98
CA LEU A 83 -6.30 -7.21 2.34
C LEU A 83 -6.59 -7.14 0.84
N ASN A 84 -6.47 -8.26 0.11
CA ASN A 84 -6.55 -8.32 -1.35
C ASN A 84 -7.79 -9.06 -1.89
N GLY A 85 -8.63 -9.64 -1.03
CA GLY A 85 -9.87 -10.32 -1.45
C GLY A 85 -10.82 -9.38 -2.19
N LYS A 86 -11.90 -9.92 -2.76
CA LYS A 86 -12.88 -9.13 -3.55
C LYS A 86 -13.38 -7.88 -2.80
N ASN A 87 -13.56 -7.96 -1.50
CA ASN A 87 -13.94 -6.84 -0.63
C ASN A 87 -12.78 -6.44 0.30
N GLY A 88 -11.54 -6.73 -0.11
CA GLY A 88 -10.36 -6.49 0.70
C GLY A 88 -10.08 -5.00 0.90
N TYR A 89 -9.28 -4.72 1.92
CA TYR A 89 -8.97 -3.35 2.30
C TYR A 89 -8.31 -2.53 1.18
N PHE A 90 -7.44 -3.14 0.37
CA PHE A 90 -6.76 -2.45 -0.73
C PHE A 90 -7.65 -2.10 -1.92
N ASN A 91 -8.88 -2.62 -1.95
CA ASN A 91 -9.89 -2.21 -2.93
C ASN A 91 -10.78 -1.06 -2.43
N GLN A 92 -10.55 -0.60 -1.20
CA GLN A 92 -11.32 0.51 -0.63
C GLN A 92 -10.67 1.83 -1.00
N GLU A 93 -11.49 2.79 -1.40
CA GLU A 93 -11.04 4.09 -1.89
C GLU A 93 -11.48 5.23 -0.98
N GLY A 94 -10.71 6.30 -0.97
CA GLY A 94 -11.04 7.56 -0.33
C GLY A 94 -11.38 7.40 1.16
N LYS A 95 -12.54 7.92 1.54
CA LYS A 95 -13.01 7.92 2.93
C LYS A 95 -13.25 6.51 3.50
N ASN A 96 -13.58 5.53 2.64
CA ASN A 96 -13.81 4.16 3.10
C ASN A 96 -12.50 3.52 3.60
N ALA A 97 -11.38 3.77 2.93
CA ALA A 97 -10.06 3.31 3.38
C ALA A 97 -9.68 3.94 4.73
N GLU A 98 -10.01 5.21 4.95
CA GLU A 98 -9.81 5.89 6.24
C GLU A 98 -10.65 5.26 7.35
N THR A 99 -11.95 5.11 7.10
CA THR A 99 -12.92 4.60 8.10
C THR A 99 -12.61 3.16 8.52
N ASN A 100 -12.18 2.31 7.58
CA ASN A 100 -11.96 0.89 7.85
C ASN A 100 -10.51 0.56 8.24
N PHE A 101 -9.64 1.55 8.31
CA PHE A 101 -8.22 1.36 8.67
C PHE A 101 -8.04 0.64 10.01
N GLN A 102 -8.71 1.14 11.06
CA GLN A 102 -8.58 0.56 12.40
C GLN A 102 -9.18 -0.85 12.46
N ALA A 103 -10.38 -1.03 11.92
CA ALA A 103 -11.04 -2.32 11.89
C ALA A 103 -10.22 -3.39 11.15
N THR A 104 -9.51 -3.00 10.08
CA THR A 104 -8.62 -3.90 9.34
C THR A 104 -7.42 -4.33 10.19
N ASN A 105 -6.79 -3.39 10.91
CA ASN A 105 -5.69 -3.73 11.82
C ASN A 105 -6.14 -4.64 12.96
N GLU A 106 -7.31 -4.37 13.54
CA GLU A 106 -7.90 -5.21 14.59
C GLU A 106 -8.22 -6.62 14.07
N ALA A 107 -8.76 -6.74 12.86
CA ALA A 107 -9.06 -8.03 12.24
C ALA A 107 -7.78 -8.87 11.99
N MET A 108 -6.68 -8.25 11.59
CA MET A 108 -5.38 -8.93 11.47
C MET A 108 -4.87 -9.45 12.81
N LEU A 109 -4.99 -8.64 13.87
CA LEU A 109 -4.62 -9.03 15.23
C LEU A 109 -5.49 -10.17 15.76
N GLN A 110 -6.80 -10.09 15.55
CA GLN A 110 -7.74 -11.14 15.94
C GLN A 110 -7.46 -12.45 15.21
N THR A 111 -7.12 -12.38 13.91
CA THR A 111 -6.74 -13.55 13.13
C THR A 111 -5.48 -14.22 13.72
N ALA A 112 -4.44 -13.44 14.03
CA ALA A 112 -3.23 -13.95 14.65
C ALA A 112 -3.52 -14.60 16.01
N ASN A 113 -4.33 -13.95 16.86
CA ASN A 113 -4.69 -14.49 18.16
C ASN A 113 -5.50 -15.79 18.03
N SER A 114 -6.51 -15.84 17.15
CA SER A 114 -7.32 -17.03 16.93
C SER A 114 -6.49 -18.24 16.47
N ILE A 115 -5.54 -18.00 15.55
CA ILE A 115 -4.63 -19.06 15.09
C ILE A 115 -3.71 -19.49 16.23
N SER A 116 -3.14 -18.54 16.98
CA SER A 116 -2.30 -18.86 18.15
C SER A 116 -3.04 -19.72 19.16
N ASP A 117 -4.29 -19.38 19.46
CA ASP A 117 -5.10 -20.09 20.46
C ASP A 117 -5.46 -21.51 20.02
N SER A 118 -5.53 -21.76 18.71
CA SER A 118 -5.79 -23.08 18.14
C SER A 118 -4.58 -24.04 18.21
N LEU A 119 -3.39 -23.52 18.47
CA LEU A 119 -2.17 -24.34 18.53
C LEU A 119 -2.12 -25.18 19.81
N PRO A 120 -1.66 -26.46 19.71
CA PRO A 120 -1.81 -27.44 20.77
C PRO A 120 -0.91 -27.21 22.00
N ASN A 121 0.21 -26.48 21.86
CA ASN A 121 1.14 -26.27 22.95
C ASN A 121 1.80 -24.88 22.91
N GLU A 122 2.42 -24.50 24.05
CA GLU A 122 3.02 -23.17 24.21
C GLU A 122 4.25 -22.94 23.32
N THR A 123 5.00 -23.97 23.00
CA THR A 123 6.17 -23.89 22.11
C THR A 123 5.73 -23.45 20.72
N GLN A 124 4.75 -24.13 20.13
CA GLN A 124 4.17 -23.74 18.83
C GLN A 124 3.57 -22.34 18.87
N LYS A 125 2.84 -21.99 19.94
CA LYS A 125 2.28 -20.63 20.11
C LYS A 125 3.35 -19.56 20.12
N GLN A 126 4.44 -19.76 20.84
CA GLN A 126 5.54 -18.79 20.91
C GLN A 126 6.25 -18.63 19.56
N MET A 127 6.53 -19.76 18.88
CA MET A 127 7.13 -19.76 17.57
C MET A 127 6.26 -19.00 16.54
N PHE A 128 4.98 -19.33 16.53
CA PHE A 128 4.01 -18.66 15.67
C PHE A 128 3.90 -17.17 15.98
N LYS A 129 3.77 -16.78 17.27
CA LYS A 129 3.66 -15.37 17.68
C LYS A 129 4.86 -14.54 17.21
N GLN A 130 6.07 -15.10 17.23
CA GLN A 130 7.25 -14.40 16.73
C GLN A 130 7.21 -14.20 15.22
N ALA A 131 6.78 -15.19 14.45
CA ALA A 131 6.62 -15.08 13.01
C ALA A 131 5.48 -14.11 12.65
N ALA A 132 4.32 -14.28 13.26
CA ALA A 132 3.14 -13.46 13.05
C ALA A 132 3.39 -11.98 13.39
N ALA A 133 4.15 -11.67 14.44
CA ALA A 133 4.49 -10.30 14.81
C ALA A 133 5.28 -9.58 13.72
N ARG A 134 6.22 -10.25 13.06
CA ARG A 134 7.00 -9.68 11.95
C ARG A 134 6.13 -9.42 10.73
N ASN A 135 5.31 -10.40 10.38
CA ASN A 135 4.39 -10.32 9.26
C ASN A 135 3.34 -9.21 9.50
N LEU A 136 2.81 -9.12 10.72
CA LEU A 136 1.85 -8.11 11.12
C LEU A 136 2.40 -6.69 10.95
N LEU A 137 3.64 -6.42 11.40
CA LEU A 137 4.28 -5.13 11.20
C LEU A 137 4.41 -4.76 9.72
N SER A 138 4.75 -5.73 8.87
CA SER A 138 4.83 -5.52 7.42
C SER A 138 3.46 -5.18 6.83
N PHE A 139 2.42 -5.91 7.19
CA PHE A 139 1.06 -5.66 6.71
C PHE A 139 0.49 -4.34 7.23
N GLN A 140 0.72 -4.00 8.48
CA GLN A 140 0.31 -2.71 9.05
C GLN A 140 0.97 -1.54 8.32
N GLY A 141 2.24 -1.67 7.93
CA GLY A 141 2.91 -0.67 7.08
C GLY A 141 2.20 -0.50 5.73
N GLN A 142 1.87 -1.60 5.05
CA GLN A 142 1.15 -1.56 3.76
C GLN A 142 -0.26 -0.95 3.89
N VAL A 143 -0.98 -1.32 4.94
CA VAL A 143 -2.32 -0.79 5.25
C VAL A 143 -2.26 0.73 5.51
N LEU A 144 -1.25 1.19 6.26
CA LEU A 144 -1.02 2.60 6.52
C LEU A 144 -0.67 3.38 5.23
N ASP A 145 0.18 2.82 4.39
CA ASP A 145 0.54 3.43 3.10
C ASP A 145 -0.68 3.57 2.18
N HIS A 146 -1.50 2.53 2.11
CA HIS A 146 -2.74 2.58 1.33
C HIS A 146 -3.69 3.65 1.87
N ARG A 147 -3.94 3.68 3.19
CA ARG A 147 -4.73 4.72 3.85
C ARG A 147 -4.25 6.13 3.48
N ASN A 148 -2.94 6.38 3.63
CA ASN A 148 -2.38 7.70 3.37
C ASN A 148 -2.53 8.12 1.90
N LYS A 149 -2.37 7.17 0.96
CA LYS A 149 -2.61 7.41 -0.46
C LYS A 149 -4.08 7.76 -0.73
N GLN A 150 -4.99 6.98 -0.15
CA GLN A 150 -6.43 7.20 -0.34
C GLN A 150 -6.92 8.48 0.32
N ALA A 151 -6.43 8.83 1.51
CA ALA A 151 -6.73 10.08 2.17
C ALA A 151 -6.28 11.29 1.34
N ARG A 152 -5.09 11.21 0.71
CA ARG A 152 -4.59 12.26 -0.19
C ARG A 152 -5.45 12.42 -1.44
N VAL A 153 -5.83 11.31 -2.07
CA VAL A 153 -6.72 11.34 -3.26
C VAL A 153 -8.08 11.91 -2.89
N TYR A 154 -8.63 11.52 -1.74
CA TYR A 154 -9.91 12.03 -1.26
C TYR A 154 -9.85 13.54 -1.00
N ALA A 155 -8.83 14.03 -0.29
CA ALA A 155 -8.64 15.44 -0.02
C ALA A 155 -8.46 16.26 -1.32
N LEU A 156 -7.74 15.71 -2.30
CA LEU A 156 -7.55 16.33 -3.59
C LEU A 156 -8.89 16.51 -4.35
N ASN A 157 -9.67 15.43 -4.44
CA ASN A 157 -10.96 15.45 -5.13
C ASN A 157 -11.95 16.40 -4.43
N GLU A 158 -11.97 16.44 -3.11
CA GLU A 158 -12.83 17.35 -2.35
C GLU A 158 -12.45 18.82 -2.59
N SER A 159 -11.15 19.13 -2.54
CA SER A 159 -10.67 20.47 -2.82
C SER A 159 -10.92 20.91 -4.28
N GLU A 160 -10.76 20.01 -5.25
CA GLU A 160 -11.08 20.29 -6.65
C GLU A 160 -12.59 20.55 -6.84
N ALA A 161 -13.45 19.74 -6.21
CA ALA A 161 -14.89 19.93 -6.28
C ALA A 161 -15.31 21.30 -5.69
N ARG A 162 -14.77 21.65 -4.52
CA ARG A 162 -15.02 22.94 -3.87
C ARG A 162 -14.49 24.12 -4.69
N ALA A 163 -13.27 24.04 -5.19
CA ALA A 163 -12.71 25.09 -6.05
C ALA A 163 -13.57 25.31 -7.29
N THR A 164 -14.07 24.24 -7.92
CA THR A 164 -14.95 24.31 -9.10
C THR A 164 -16.30 24.93 -8.76
N GLU A 165 -16.91 24.51 -7.64
CA GLU A 165 -18.19 25.04 -7.20
C GLU A 165 -18.11 26.55 -6.92
N TYR A 166 -17.09 26.98 -6.15
CA TYR A 166 -16.92 28.38 -5.81
C TYR A 166 -16.48 29.23 -7.02
N ALA A 167 -15.71 28.68 -7.97
CA ALA A 167 -15.45 29.35 -9.23
C ALA A 167 -16.75 29.61 -10.02
N GLY A 168 -17.66 28.63 -10.06
CA GLY A 168 -19.00 28.80 -10.64
C GLY A 168 -19.85 29.85 -9.90
N GLN A 169 -19.80 29.88 -8.58
CA GLN A 169 -20.47 30.91 -7.78
C GLN A 169 -19.91 32.31 -8.02
N ALA A 170 -18.59 32.44 -8.21
CA ALA A 170 -17.97 33.71 -8.60
C ALA A 170 -18.49 34.19 -9.97
N ALA A 171 -18.49 33.29 -10.96
CA ALA A 171 -19.02 33.60 -12.29
C ALA A 171 -20.48 34.05 -12.28
N GLN A 172 -21.32 33.49 -11.39
CA GLN A 172 -22.72 33.88 -11.25
C GLN A 172 -22.93 35.23 -10.52
N ASN A 173 -21.94 35.70 -9.77
CA ASN A 173 -22.04 36.90 -8.95
C ASN A 173 -21.09 38.02 -9.44
N TRP A 174 -20.77 38.05 -10.73
CA TRP A 174 -19.87 39.02 -11.33
C TRP A 174 -20.30 40.47 -11.11
N ASP A 175 -21.60 40.75 -10.93
CA ASP A 175 -22.18 42.05 -10.62
C ASP A 175 -21.74 42.60 -9.24
N SER A 176 -21.19 41.79 -8.41
CA SER A 176 -20.62 42.17 -7.10
C SER A 176 -19.11 42.45 -7.14
N ILE A 177 -18.49 42.44 -8.31
CA ILE A 177 -17.07 42.77 -8.49
C ILE A 177 -16.80 44.20 -7.99
N GLY A 178 -15.72 44.34 -7.21
CA GLY A 178 -15.24 45.64 -6.72
C GLY A 178 -16.04 46.26 -5.58
N LYS A 179 -17.10 45.61 -5.08
CA LYS A 179 -17.77 46.03 -3.85
C LYS A 179 -16.84 45.94 -2.66
N LYS A 180 -16.74 47.05 -1.88
CA LYS A 180 -15.86 47.12 -0.69
C LYS A 180 -16.67 47.67 0.48
N ASP A 181 -16.24 47.31 1.70
CA ASP A 181 -16.74 47.91 2.93
C ASP A 181 -16.09 49.30 3.18
N GLU A 182 -16.49 49.96 4.27
CA GLU A 182 -15.93 51.27 4.65
C GLU A 182 -14.41 51.20 4.97
N ALA A 183 -13.91 50.03 5.34
CA ALA A 183 -12.48 49.79 5.60
C ALA A 183 -11.71 49.41 4.31
N GLY A 184 -12.38 49.32 3.16
CA GLY A 184 -11.78 48.99 1.87
C GLY A 184 -11.62 47.50 1.61
N ASN A 185 -12.13 46.62 2.48
CA ASN A 185 -12.08 45.19 2.28
C ASN A 185 -13.10 44.75 1.20
N PRO A 186 -12.75 43.78 0.34
CA PRO A 186 -13.68 43.24 -0.64
C PRO A 186 -14.88 42.60 0.07
N ILE A 187 -16.08 43.06 -0.22
CA ILE A 187 -17.33 42.54 0.28
C ILE A 187 -18.19 42.07 -0.88
N GLY A 188 -18.61 41.07 -1.09
CA GLY A 188 -19.46 40.65 -2.20
C GLY A 188 -19.28 39.16 -2.43
N LYS A 189 -20.30 38.53 -2.88
CA LYS A 189 -20.30 37.10 -3.14
C LYS A 189 -19.18 36.67 -4.10
N TYR A 190 -18.86 37.54 -5.07
CA TYR A 190 -17.76 37.31 -6.01
C TYR A 190 -16.40 37.19 -5.27
N SER A 191 -16.07 38.20 -4.44
CA SER A 191 -14.78 38.23 -3.74
C SER A 191 -14.64 37.12 -2.71
N VAL A 192 -15.71 36.78 -2.02
CA VAL A 192 -15.74 35.66 -1.07
C VAL A 192 -15.51 34.34 -1.79
N ALA A 193 -16.19 34.13 -2.93
CA ALA A 193 -16.03 32.92 -3.72
C ALA A 193 -14.60 32.78 -4.27
N LEU A 194 -14.00 33.84 -4.80
CA LEU A 194 -12.61 33.83 -5.25
C LEU A 194 -11.62 33.55 -4.11
N GLY A 195 -11.87 34.07 -2.93
CA GLY A 195 -11.04 33.76 -1.75
C GLY A 195 -11.04 32.27 -1.43
N VAL A 196 -12.19 31.61 -1.54
CA VAL A 196 -12.25 30.14 -1.37
C VAL A 196 -11.51 29.42 -2.50
N VAL A 197 -11.68 29.86 -3.75
CA VAL A 197 -10.94 29.27 -4.89
C VAL A 197 -9.43 29.35 -4.67
N ASP A 198 -8.91 30.47 -4.21
CA ASP A 198 -7.48 30.64 -3.93
C ASP A 198 -6.99 29.72 -2.81
N VAL A 199 -7.77 29.58 -1.74
CA VAL A 199 -7.45 28.67 -0.62
C VAL A 199 -7.42 27.23 -1.10
N GLU A 200 -8.47 26.78 -1.79
CA GLU A 200 -8.53 25.39 -2.28
C GLU A 200 -7.48 25.12 -3.34
N THR A 201 -7.21 26.05 -4.24
CA THR A 201 -6.14 25.92 -5.25
C THR A 201 -4.76 25.79 -4.59
N SER A 202 -4.51 26.57 -3.52
CA SER A 202 -3.27 26.47 -2.75
C SER A 202 -3.15 25.13 -2.04
N HIS A 203 -4.26 24.63 -1.48
CA HIS A 203 -4.31 23.31 -0.85
C HIS A 203 -4.07 22.17 -1.84
N ILE A 204 -4.71 22.23 -3.03
CA ILE A 204 -4.46 21.28 -4.13
C ILE A 204 -2.96 21.29 -4.51
N GLY A 205 -2.36 22.47 -4.67
CA GLY A 205 -0.94 22.59 -4.97
C GLY A 205 -0.04 21.95 -3.92
N GLN A 206 -0.35 22.12 -2.64
CA GLN A 206 0.36 21.47 -1.53
C GLN A 206 0.21 19.94 -1.57
N LEU A 207 -1.01 19.44 -1.79
CA LEU A 207 -1.28 18.01 -1.93
C LEU A 207 -0.52 17.39 -3.12
N LEU A 208 -0.34 18.12 -4.20
CA LEU A 208 0.42 17.70 -5.38
C LEU A 208 1.94 17.91 -5.24
N GLY A 209 2.37 18.63 -4.20
CA GLY A 209 3.79 18.94 -3.97
C GLY A 209 4.33 20.03 -4.89
N TYR A 210 3.46 20.91 -5.39
CA TYR A 210 3.86 22.04 -6.24
C TYR A 210 4.43 23.18 -5.38
N ALA A 211 5.56 23.75 -5.79
CA ALA A 211 6.05 24.99 -5.21
C ALA A 211 5.11 26.16 -5.60
N GLN A 212 4.94 27.13 -4.69
CA GLN A 212 4.00 28.24 -4.91
C GLN A 212 4.26 29.04 -6.18
N ASP A 213 5.53 29.18 -6.56
CA ASP A 213 5.95 29.95 -7.75
C ASP A 213 6.17 29.07 -8.98
N SER A 214 5.83 27.77 -8.92
CA SER A 214 6.03 26.83 -10.02
C SER A 214 5.07 27.08 -11.19
N GLU A 215 5.47 26.68 -12.39
CA GLU A 215 4.60 26.72 -13.57
C GLU A 215 3.37 25.84 -13.40
N GLN A 216 3.50 24.72 -12.69
CA GLN A 216 2.38 23.84 -12.34
C GLN A 216 1.36 24.56 -11.46
N MET A 217 1.81 25.32 -10.47
CA MET A 217 0.92 26.11 -9.62
C MET A 217 0.24 27.24 -10.37
N LYS A 218 0.95 27.92 -11.29
CA LYS A 218 0.37 28.94 -12.16
C LYS A 218 -0.70 28.36 -13.09
N ALA A 219 -0.42 27.20 -13.70
CA ALA A 219 -1.38 26.51 -14.55
C ALA A 219 -2.64 26.08 -13.77
N LEU A 220 -2.45 25.60 -12.52
CA LEU A 220 -3.56 25.23 -11.64
C LEU A 220 -4.45 26.45 -11.32
N LYS A 221 -3.86 27.60 -10.99
CA LYS A 221 -4.59 28.85 -10.78
C LYS A 221 -5.32 29.31 -12.04
N GLN A 222 -4.70 29.19 -13.21
CA GLN A 222 -5.35 29.53 -14.49
C GLN A 222 -6.55 28.61 -14.78
N LYS A 223 -6.47 27.32 -14.47
CA LYS A 223 -7.59 26.37 -14.63
C LYS A 223 -8.86 26.88 -13.93
N PHE A 224 -8.75 27.29 -12.67
CA PHE A 224 -9.92 27.74 -11.91
C PHE A 224 -10.33 29.19 -12.23
N ASN A 225 -9.37 30.08 -12.51
CA ASN A 225 -9.67 31.44 -12.96
C ASN A 225 -10.38 31.46 -14.32
N GLY A 226 -10.10 30.50 -15.21
CA GLY A 226 -10.81 30.38 -16.48
C GLY A 226 -12.28 29.98 -16.34
N ILE A 227 -12.72 29.48 -15.20
CA ILE A 227 -14.13 29.19 -14.90
C ILE A 227 -14.86 30.47 -14.47
N THR A 228 -14.13 31.43 -13.90
CA THR A 228 -14.69 32.71 -13.40
C THR A 228 -14.78 33.82 -14.45
N ALA A 229 -14.18 33.60 -15.62
CA ALA A 229 -14.15 34.53 -16.74
C ALA A 229 -15.31 34.31 -17.70
#